data_98349af40fdd6394928fc0bd312acdf9
#
_entry.id   98349af40fdd6394928fc0bd312acdf9
#
_cell.length_a   1.000
_cell.length_b   1.000
_cell.length_c   1.000
_cell.angle_alpha   90.00
_cell.angle_beta   90.00
_cell.angle_gamma   90.00
#
_symmetry.space_group_name_H-M   'P 1'
#
loop_
_entity.id
_entity.type
_entity.pdbx_description
1 polymer ?
#
loop_
_entity_poly.entity_id
_entity_poly.type
_entity_poly.pdbx_seq_one_letter_code
_entity_poly.pdbx_strand_id
1 'polypeptide(L)'
;MSDAFLAFDLGAESGRAIVGHLRGGVLALDEIRRFPNGPIRQNGSLYWDVLRLWSEITEALQAASNLRLGSIGVDGWGVDYALIGERGNLLENPYHYRDLRNEGMMDAVFERVSRERIYAVTGIQFLQINTLFQFYAACRLTPKVVDAAHALALVGVRRLAKCDAPAWIG
;
A
#
# COMPACT_ATOMS: atom_id res chain seq x y z
N MET A 1 -18.01 16.64 23.79
CA MET A 1 -17.42 15.48 23.09
C MET A 1 -17.03 15.97 21.70
N SER A 2 -15.95 15.46 21.14
CA SER A 2 -15.49 15.88 19.81
C SER A 2 -16.33 15.16 18.76
N ASP A 3 -16.97 15.90 17.89
CA ASP A 3 -17.82 15.37 16.82
C ASP A 3 -17.12 15.49 15.46
N ALA A 4 -15.78 15.69 15.45
CA ALA A 4 -14.97 15.80 14.27
C ALA A 4 -14.03 14.59 14.12
N PHE A 5 -13.91 14.09 12.90
CA PHE A 5 -13.10 12.94 12.52
C PHE A 5 -12.31 13.27 11.25
N LEU A 6 -11.03 12.92 11.19
CA LEU A 6 -10.22 13.12 10.00
C LEU A 6 -10.06 11.79 9.25
N ALA A 7 -10.38 11.79 7.98
CA ALA A 7 -10.20 10.64 7.09
C ALA A 7 -9.24 10.98 5.95
N PHE A 8 -8.30 10.09 5.70
CA PHE A 8 -7.47 10.09 4.49
C PHE A 8 -7.99 9.02 3.53
N ASP A 9 -8.36 9.43 2.32
CA ASP A 9 -8.71 8.55 1.21
C ASP A 9 -7.58 8.63 0.18
N LEU A 10 -6.71 7.62 0.20
CA LEU A 10 -5.54 7.52 -0.66
C LEU A 10 -5.87 6.68 -1.89
N GLY A 11 -6.31 7.31 -2.96
CA GLY A 11 -6.55 6.64 -4.24
C GLY A 11 -5.29 6.54 -5.10
N ALA A 12 -5.34 5.72 -6.15
CA ALA A 12 -4.20 5.49 -7.05
C ALA A 12 -3.85 6.69 -7.96
N GLU A 13 -4.75 7.68 -8.09
CA GLU A 13 -4.54 8.87 -8.93
C GLU A 13 -4.61 10.17 -8.11
N SER A 14 -5.31 10.15 -6.98
CA SER A 14 -5.41 11.30 -6.08
C SER A 14 -5.63 10.87 -4.66
N GLY A 15 -5.12 11.64 -3.70
CA GLY A 15 -5.41 11.50 -2.29
C GLY A 15 -6.25 12.68 -1.78
N ARG A 16 -7.03 12.45 -0.72
CA ARG A 16 -7.85 13.46 -0.06
C ARG A 16 -7.74 13.36 1.46
N ALA A 17 -7.80 14.51 2.10
CA ALA A 17 -8.04 14.59 3.54
C ALA A 17 -9.41 15.26 3.76
N ILE A 18 -10.27 14.58 4.49
CA ILE A 18 -11.67 14.98 4.71
C ILE A 18 -11.93 15.04 6.20
N VAL A 19 -12.47 16.15 6.67
CA VAL A 19 -13.00 16.27 8.04
C VAL A 19 -14.48 15.97 8.01
N GLY A 20 -14.90 14.96 8.78
CA GLY A 20 -16.30 14.63 9.01
C GLY A 20 -16.78 15.22 10.33
N HIS A 21 -17.92 15.89 10.32
CA HIS A 21 -18.62 16.40 11.48
C HIS A 21 -19.93 15.65 11.68
N LEU A 22 -20.07 14.95 12.79
CA LEU A 22 -21.31 14.25 13.13
C LEU A 22 -22.11 15.08 14.16
N ARG A 23 -23.28 15.61 13.76
CA ARG A 23 -24.16 16.40 14.60
C ARG A 23 -25.61 15.98 14.41
N GLY A 24 -26.29 15.64 15.53
CA GLY A 24 -27.70 15.24 15.47
C GLY A 24 -27.99 14.06 14.52
N GLY A 25 -27.04 13.14 14.36
CA GLY A 25 -27.17 12.00 13.42
C GLY A 25 -26.87 12.33 11.95
N VAL A 26 -26.51 13.58 11.63
CA VAL A 26 -26.15 14.03 10.29
C VAL A 26 -24.63 14.16 10.18
N LEU A 27 -24.06 13.55 9.13
CA LEU A 27 -22.65 13.66 8.80
C LEU A 27 -22.45 14.75 7.74
N ALA A 28 -21.71 15.80 8.10
CA ALA A 28 -21.21 16.80 7.16
C ALA A 28 -19.74 16.53 6.85
N LEU A 29 -19.32 16.69 5.60
CA LEU A 29 -17.97 16.41 5.13
C LEU A 29 -17.35 17.68 4.56
N ASP A 30 -16.10 17.96 4.98
CA ASP A 30 -15.28 19.07 4.53
C ASP A 30 -13.98 18.50 3.95
N GLU A 31 -13.76 18.64 2.62
CA GLU A 31 -12.49 18.30 2.01
C GLU A 31 -11.48 19.42 2.30
N ILE A 32 -10.54 19.14 3.21
CA ILE A 32 -9.55 20.14 3.63
C ILE A 32 -8.27 20.11 2.79
N ARG A 33 -8.04 19.02 2.07
CA ARG A 33 -6.89 18.88 1.17
C ARG A 33 -7.16 17.85 0.10
N ARG A 34 -6.69 18.14 -1.12
CA ARG A 34 -6.61 17.20 -2.24
C ARG A 34 -5.23 17.31 -2.87
N PHE A 35 -4.65 16.18 -3.23
CA PHE A 35 -3.34 16.11 -3.86
C PHE A 35 -3.30 15.02 -4.94
N PRO A 36 -2.51 15.22 -6.00
CA PRO A 36 -2.31 14.18 -7.00
C PRO A 36 -1.47 13.05 -6.39
N ASN A 37 -1.85 11.83 -6.72
CA ASN A 37 -1.11 10.62 -6.43
C ASN A 37 -0.87 9.86 -7.74
N GLY A 38 0.21 9.12 -7.83
CA GLY A 38 0.54 8.35 -9.04
C GLY A 38 1.98 7.88 -9.01
N PRO A 39 2.35 7.03 -9.98
CA PRO A 39 3.69 6.49 -10.04
C PRO A 39 4.71 7.56 -10.44
N ILE A 40 5.90 7.46 -9.83
CA ILE A 40 7.12 8.08 -10.34
C ILE A 40 7.92 7.06 -11.15
N ARG A 41 8.57 7.52 -12.22
CA ARG A 41 9.43 6.66 -13.04
C ARG A 41 10.89 6.91 -12.69
N GLN A 42 11.60 5.84 -12.35
CA GLN A 42 13.03 5.87 -12.08
C GLN A 42 13.69 4.63 -12.66
N ASN A 43 14.76 4.79 -13.43
CA ASN A 43 15.54 3.68 -14.04
C ASN A 43 14.68 2.65 -14.80
N GLY A 44 13.64 3.12 -15.49
CA GLY A 44 12.73 2.27 -16.25
C GLY A 44 11.56 1.67 -15.47
N SER A 45 11.61 1.69 -14.15
CA SER A 45 10.56 1.16 -13.27
C SER A 45 9.62 2.23 -12.74
N LEU A 46 8.44 1.80 -12.30
CA LEU A 46 7.40 2.62 -11.68
C LEU A 46 7.37 2.36 -10.17
N TYR A 47 7.40 3.44 -9.39
CA TYR A 47 7.37 3.41 -7.94
C TYR A 47 6.29 4.32 -7.37
N TRP A 48 5.86 4.06 -6.15
CA TRP A 48 5.11 5.02 -5.33
C TRP A 48 6.06 5.98 -4.62
N ASP A 49 5.74 7.28 -4.64
CA ASP A 49 6.47 8.29 -3.87
C ASP A 49 5.92 8.37 -2.43
N VAL A 50 6.36 7.44 -1.58
CA VAL A 50 5.88 7.33 -0.20
C VAL A 50 6.25 8.55 0.64
N LEU A 51 7.40 9.16 0.38
CA LEU A 51 7.83 10.35 1.10
C LEU A 51 6.94 11.56 0.80
N ARG A 52 6.54 11.71 -0.45
CA ARG A 52 5.57 12.73 -0.84
C ARG A 52 4.21 12.47 -0.21
N LEU A 53 3.71 11.23 -0.26
CA LEU A 53 2.45 10.87 0.42
C LEU A 53 2.49 11.23 1.91
N TRP A 54 3.61 10.95 2.58
CA TRP A 54 3.79 11.32 3.99
C TRP A 54 3.77 12.83 4.20
N SER A 55 4.40 13.61 3.32
CA SER A 55 4.34 15.08 3.36
C SER A 55 2.90 15.59 3.25
N GLU A 56 2.13 15.09 2.28
CA GLU A 56 0.73 15.46 2.08
C GLU A 56 -0.15 15.14 3.31
N ILE A 57 0.08 13.97 3.92
CA ILE A 57 -0.60 13.57 5.16
C ILE A 57 -0.25 14.53 6.30
N THR A 58 1.03 14.87 6.44
CA THR A 58 1.52 15.76 7.50
C THR A 58 0.95 17.18 7.35
N GLU A 59 0.90 17.70 6.13
CA GLU A 59 0.31 19.01 5.86
C GLU A 59 -1.21 19.04 6.14
N ALA A 60 -1.92 17.96 5.81
CA ALA A 60 -3.34 17.85 6.15
C ALA A 60 -3.57 17.74 7.67
N LEU A 61 -2.70 17.04 8.41
CA LEU A 61 -2.74 17.01 9.87
C LEU A 61 -2.50 18.39 10.47
N GLN A 62 -1.56 19.16 9.92
CA GLN A 62 -1.33 20.56 10.33
C GLN A 62 -2.55 21.44 10.06
N ALA A 63 -3.19 21.30 8.89
CA ALA A 63 -4.41 22.05 8.57
C ALA A 63 -5.57 21.73 9.53
N ALA A 64 -5.63 20.49 10.05
CA ALA A 64 -6.62 20.05 11.02
C ALA A 64 -6.22 20.31 12.48
N SER A 65 -5.08 20.92 12.77
CA SER A 65 -4.51 21.05 14.13
C SER A 65 -5.37 21.82 15.11
N ASN A 66 -6.19 22.75 14.61
CA ASN A 66 -7.13 23.55 15.44
C ASN A 66 -8.43 22.78 15.76
N LEU A 67 -8.64 21.60 15.20
CA LEU A 67 -9.82 20.80 15.42
C LEU A 67 -9.59 19.80 16.56
N ARG A 68 -10.59 19.63 17.40
CA ARG A 68 -10.58 18.56 18.40
C ARG A 68 -11.07 17.27 17.74
N LEU A 69 -10.15 16.52 17.16
CA LEU A 69 -10.44 15.25 16.48
C LEU A 69 -10.72 14.13 17.49
N GLY A 70 -11.80 13.36 17.24
CA GLY A 70 -12.13 12.15 17.98
C GLY A 70 -11.32 10.94 17.49
N SER A 71 -11.05 10.87 16.19
CA SER A 71 -10.18 9.83 15.59
C SER A 71 -9.66 10.25 14.23
N ILE A 72 -8.66 9.48 13.75
CA ILE A 72 -8.11 9.59 12.41
C ILE A 72 -8.22 8.20 11.75
N GLY A 73 -8.70 8.16 10.52
CA GLY A 73 -8.78 6.97 9.69
C GLY A 73 -7.98 7.16 8.40
N VAL A 74 -7.45 6.07 7.87
CA VAL A 74 -6.76 6.04 6.57
C VAL A 74 -7.33 4.88 5.78
N ASP A 75 -7.77 5.16 4.56
CA ASP A 75 -8.09 4.19 3.53
C ASP A 75 -7.11 4.33 2.38
N GLY A 76 -6.83 3.22 1.68
CA GLY A 76 -5.89 3.19 0.58
C GLY A 76 -6.15 2.05 -0.38
N TRP A 77 -5.42 2.02 -1.49
CA TRP A 77 -5.55 0.94 -2.48
C TRP A 77 -4.91 -0.36 -1.96
N GLY A 78 -5.39 -1.49 -2.48
CA GLY A 78 -4.82 -2.81 -2.20
C GLY A 78 -3.64 -3.16 -3.12
N VAL A 79 -3.20 -4.38 -3.03
CA VAL A 79 -2.20 -5.11 -3.83
C VAL A 79 -0.74 -4.69 -3.68
N ASP A 80 -0.44 -3.41 -3.46
CA ASP A 80 0.93 -2.93 -3.31
C ASP A 80 1.44 -3.09 -1.88
N TYR A 81 2.73 -3.25 -1.76
CA TYR A 81 3.40 -3.49 -0.49
C TYR A 81 4.75 -2.78 -0.41
N ALA A 82 5.20 -2.56 0.82
CA ALA A 82 6.53 -2.08 1.16
C ALA A 82 7.32 -3.18 1.88
N LEU A 83 8.62 -3.25 1.65
CA LEU A 83 9.55 -4.08 2.41
C LEU A 83 10.17 -3.23 3.52
N ILE A 84 10.02 -3.70 4.75
CA ILE A 84 10.41 -3.01 5.97
C ILE A 84 11.59 -3.76 6.61
N GLY A 85 12.66 -3.05 6.89
CA GLY A 85 13.83 -3.58 7.58
C GLY A 85 13.60 -3.76 9.07
N GLU A 86 14.56 -4.39 9.75
CA GLU A 86 14.50 -4.72 11.19
C GLU A 86 14.26 -3.50 12.09
N ARG A 87 14.76 -2.34 11.71
CA ARG A 87 14.58 -1.09 12.47
C ARG A 87 13.30 -0.31 12.10
N GLY A 88 12.38 -0.92 11.34
CA GLY A 88 11.16 -0.27 10.87
C GLY A 88 11.36 0.69 9.69
N ASN A 89 12.55 0.76 9.13
CA ASN A 89 12.86 1.60 7.97
C ASN A 89 12.36 0.96 6.68
N LEU A 90 11.93 1.81 5.75
CA LEU A 90 11.64 1.40 4.38
C LEU A 90 12.96 0.99 3.69
N LEU A 91 13.00 -0.19 3.06
CA LEU A 91 14.20 -0.68 2.36
C LEU A 91 14.35 -0.08 0.98
N GLU A 92 13.23 0.09 0.28
CA GLU A 92 13.15 0.74 -1.04
C GLU A 92 11.76 1.34 -1.21
N ASN A 93 11.58 2.27 -2.16
CA ASN A 93 10.25 2.73 -2.52
C ASN A 93 9.43 1.55 -3.07
N PRO A 94 8.17 1.37 -2.64
CA PRO A 94 7.30 0.33 -3.17
C PRO A 94 7.13 0.48 -4.67
N TYR A 95 7.21 -0.64 -5.39
CA TYR A 95 6.88 -0.65 -6.80
C TYR A 95 5.39 -0.43 -7.00
N HIS A 96 5.06 0.26 -8.07
CA HIS A 96 3.69 0.45 -8.47
C HIS A 96 3.15 -0.82 -9.15
N TYR A 97 1.90 -1.19 -8.91
CA TYR A 97 1.30 -2.42 -9.46
C TYR A 97 1.30 -2.51 -10.99
N ARG A 98 1.44 -1.37 -11.71
CA ARG A 98 1.57 -1.32 -13.16
C ARG A 98 3.02 -1.38 -13.65
N ASP A 99 3.99 -1.66 -12.78
CA ASP A 99 5.38 -1.83 -13.20
C ASP A 99 5.54 -3.06 -14.08
N LEU A 100 6.32 -2.90 -15.15
CA LEU A 100 6.56 -3.96 -16.14
C LEU A 100 7.31 -5.18 -15.56
N ARG A 101 7.93 -5.04 -14.38
CA ARG A 101 8.59 -6.17 -13.69
C ARG A 101 7.65 -7.34 -13.39
N ASN A 102 6.32 -7.07 -13.37
CA ASN A 102 5.31 -8.06 -13.10
C ASN A 102 4.92 -8.90 -14.34
N GLU A 103 5.39 -8.51 -15.52
CA GLU A 103 5.10 -9.25 -16.76
C GLU A 103 5.68 -10.67 -16.72
N GLY A 104 4.85 -11.65 -17.12
CA GLY A 104 5.20 -13.07 -17.08
C GLY A 104 5.27 -13.70 -15.69
N MET A 105 5.20 -12.93 -14.61
CA MET A 105 5.33 -13.49 -13.24
C MET A 105 4.14 -14.35 -12.85
N MET A 106 2.95 -14.04 -13.35
CA MET A 106 1.77 -14.85 -13.09
C MET A 106 1.92 -16.28 -13.67
N ASP A 107 2.38 -16.41 -14.90
CA ASP A 107 2.61 -17.70 -15.53
C ASP A 107 3.75 -18.46 -14.84
N ALA A 108 4.84 -17.77 -14.52
CA ALA A 108 5.96 -18.35 -13.78
C ALA A 108 5.58 -18.88 -12.39
N VAL A 109 4.61 -18.26 -11.72
CA VAL A 109 4.06 -18.77 -10.45
C VAL A 109 3.20 -20.00 -10.70
N PHE A 110 2.38 -20.02 -11.77
CA PHE A 110 1.54 -21.18 -12.09
C PHE A 110 2.32 -22.44 -12.49
N GLU A 111 3.55 -22.27 -13.00
CA GLU A 111 4.46 -23.41 -13.22
C GLU A 111 4.90 -24.09 -11.90
N ARG A 112 4.86 -23.35 -10.76
CA ARG A 112 5.29 -23.84 -9.44
C ARG A 112 4.13 -24.23 -8.53
N VAL A 113 3.02 -23.51 -8.60
CA VAL A 113 1.82 -23.76 -7.78
C VAL A 113 0.60 -23.67 -8.66
N SER A 114 -0.23 -24.72 -8.65
CA SER A 114 -1.41 -24.77 -9.52
C SER A 114 -2.42 -23.67 -9.20
N ARG A 115 -3.15 -23.22 -10.22
CA ARG A 115 -4.22 -22.20 -10.10
C ARG A 115 -5.26 -22.60 -9.07
N GLU A 116 -5.65 -23.90 -9.07
CA GLU A 116 -6.63 -24.45 -8.15
C GLU A 116 -6.16 -24.32 -6.70
N ARG A 117 -4.88 -24.60 -6.44
CA ARG A 117 -4.31 -24.49 -5.09
C ARG A 117 -4.27 -23.04 -4.63
N ILE A 118 -3.86 -22.11 -5.48
CA ILE A 118 -3.84 -20.68 -5.14
C ILE A 118 -5.26 -20.19 -4.88
N TYR A 119 -6.22 -20.53 -5.76
CA TYR A 119 -7.61 -20.12 -5.59
C TYR A 119 -8.25 -20.72 -4.33
N ALA A 120 -7.99 -21.98 -4.05
CA ALA A 120 -8.51 -22.64 -2.85
C ALA A 120 -8.05 -21.99 -1.54
N VAL A 121 -6.86 -21.38 -1.54
CA VAL A 121 -6.31 -20.69 -0.37
C VAL A 121 -6.78 -19.24 -0.28
N THR A 122 -6.85 -18.54 -1.42
CA THR A 122 -7.05 -17.07 -1.45
C THR A 122 -8.48 -16.66 -1.77
N GLY A 123 -9.21 -17.45 -2.56
CA GLY A 123 -10.52 -17.08 -3.10
C GLY A 123 -10.49 -15.88 -4.06
N ILE A 124 -9.31 -15.46 -4.53
CA ILE A 124 -9.12 -14.20 -5.27
C ILE A 124 -8.93 -14.49 -6.75
N GLN A 125 -9.56 -13.66 -7.60
CA GLN A 125 -9.33 -13.64 -9.04
C GLN A 125 -7.85 -13.37 -9.35
N PHE A 126 -7.32 -14.06 -10.38
CA PHE A 126 -5.95 -13.87 -10.84
C PHE A 126 -5.81 -12.63 -11.70
N LEU A 127 -5.06 -11.67 -11.20
CA LEU A 127 -4.65 -10.46 -11.92
C LEU A 127 -3.15 -10.29 -11.73
N GLN A 128 -2.45 -9.90 -12.80
CA GLN A 128 -1.00 -9.67 -12.76
C GLN A 128 -0.56 -8.72 -11.64
N ILE A 129 -1.45 -7.79 -11.25
CA ILE A 129 -1.23 -6.81 -10.20
C ILE A 129 -1.32 -7.37 -8.77
N ASN A 130 -1.77 -8.62 -8.58
CA ASN A 130 -1.93 -9.15 -7.23
C ASN A 130 -0.58 -9.28 -6.52
N THR A 131 -0.57 -9.01 -5.21
CA THR A 131 0.63 -9.01 -4.36
C THR A 131 1.48 -10.26 -4.51
N LEU A 132 0.86 -11.43 -4.68
CA LEU A 132 1.57 -12.70 -4.88
C LEU A 132 2.55 -12.63 -6.06
N PHE A 133 2.10 -12.13 -7.21
CA PHE A 133 2.91 -12.06 -8.42
C PHE A 133 3.95 -10.95 -8.34
N GLN A 134 3.60 -9.83 -7.74
CA GLN A 134 4.52 -8.74 -7.45
C GLN A 134 5.64 -9.18 -6.48
N PHE A 135 5.29 -9.93 -5.43
CA PHE A 135 6.27 -10.43 -4.47
C PHE A 135 7.18 -11.49 -5.10
N TYR A 136 6.62 -12.37 -5.94
CA TYR A 136 7.42 -13.32 -6.72
C TYR A 136 8.42 -12.60 -7.65
N ALA A 137 8.02 -11.49 -8.28
CA ALA A 137 8.93 -10.63 -9.04
C ALA A 137 10.07 -10.10 -8.17
N ALA A 138 9.77 -9.63 -6.94
CA ALA A 138 10.80 -9.16 -6.01
C ALA A 138 11.78 -10.29 -5.64
N CYS A 139 11.29 -11.48 -5.32
CA CYS A 139 12.13 -12.64 -5.01
C CYS A 139 13.08 -13.00 -6.15
N ARG A 140 12.65 -12.81 -7.40
CA ARG A 140 13.48 -13.12 -8.58
C ARG A 140 14.46 -12.02 -8.97
N LEU A 141 14.02 -10.77 -8.88
CA LEU A 141 14.76 -9.63 -9.44
C LEU A 141 15.58 -8.89 -8.40
N THR A 142 15.10 -8.84 -7.15
CA THR A 142 15.76 -8.14 -6.04
C THR A 142 15.87 -9.02 -4.78
N PRO A 143 16.39 -10.28 -4.87
CA PRO A 143 16.39 -11.22 -3.74
C PRO A 143 17.09 -10.65 -2.51
N LYS A 144 18.18 -9.90 -2.66
CA LYS A 144 18.89 -9.29 -1.54
C LYS A 144 18.05 -8.29 -0.73
N VAL A 145 17.13 -7.60 -1.37
CA VAL A 145 16.21 -6.67 -0.68
C VAL A 145 15.15 -7.47 0.09
N VAL A 146 14.66 -8.55 -0.52
CA VAL A 146 13.72 -9.46 0.14
C VAL A 146 14.37 -10.13 1.36
N ASP A 147 15.62 -10.60 1.24
CA ASP A 147 16.38 -11.23 2.33
C ASP A 147 16.64 -10.26 3.50
N ALA A 148 16.80 -8.97 3.21
CA ALA A 148 16.97 -7.92 4.22
C ALA A 148 15.64 -7.49 4.89
N ALA A 149 14.50 -7.95 4.37
CA ALA A 149 13.21 -7.55 4.86
C ALA A 149 12.83 -8.30 6.14
N HIS A 150 12.51 -7.56 7.20
CA HIS A 150 11.95 -8.10 8.43
C HIS A 150 10.44 -8.28 8.33
N ALA A 151 9.76 -7.42 7.56
CA ALA A 151 8.32 -7.46 7.37
C ALA A 151 7.89 -6.95 6.00
N LEU A 152 6.73 -7.41 5.55
CA LEU A 152 5.99 -6.90 4.39
C LEU A 152 4.77 -6.14 4.91
N ALA A 153 4.67 -4.86 4.55
CA ALA A 153 3.55 -3.99 4.89
C ALA A 153 2.69 -3.75 3.64
N LEU A 154 1.42 -4.16 3.68
CA LEU A 154 0.47 -3.85 2.60
C LEU A 154 -0.04 -2.42 2.74
N VAL A 155 -0.17 -1.72 1.62
CA VAL A 155 -0.81 -0.40 1.58
C VAL A 155 -2.29 -0.55 1.97
N GLY A 156 -2.75 0.27 2.90
CA GLY A 156 -4.14 0.23 3.39
C GLY A 156 -4.45 -0.88 4.40
N VAL A 157 -3.50 -1.74 4.79
CA VAL A 157 -3.73 -2.81 5.75
C VAL A 157 -2.84 -2.68 7.00
N ARG A 158 -3.46 -2.77 8.16
CA ARG A 158 -2.80 -2.65 9.49
C ARG A 158 -1.90 -3.83 9.88
N ARG A 159 -1.73 -4.87 9.05
CA ARG A 159 -0.95 -6.06 9.40
C ARG A 159 0.39 -6.10 8.70
N LEU A 160 1.45 -6.09 9.51
CA LEU A 160 2.79 -6.52 9.10
C LEU A 160 2.82 -8.06 9.11
N ALA A 161 3.12 -8.68 7.97
CA ALA A 161 3.46 -10.09 7.92
C ALA A 161 4.98 -10.23 8.09
N LYS A 162 5.46 -11.15 8.94
CA LYS A 162 6.88 -11.51 8.95
C LYS A 162 7.25 -12.09 7.59
N CYS A 163 8.33 -11.60 7.00
CA CYS A 163 8.92 -12.20 5.81
C CYS A 163 9.78 -13.41 6.22
N ASP A 164 9.14 -14.54 6.48
CA ASP A 164 9.87 -15.81 6.40
C ASP A 164 9.87 -16.19 4.92
N ALA A 165 11.04 -16.18 4.29
CA ALA A 165 11.17 -16.59 2.89
C ALA A 165 10.58 -18.01 2.76
N PRO A 166 9.53 -18.19 1.94
CA PRO A 166 8.92 -19.51 1.86
C PRO A 166 9.89 -20.49 1.21
N ALA A 167 10.02 -21.68 1.80
CA ALA A 167 10.96 -22.75 1.39
C ALA A 167 10.82 -23.22 -0.07
N TRP A 168 9.82 -22.72 -0.82
CA TRP A 168 9.58 -23.02 -2.24
C TRP A 168 10.22 -22.00 -3.22
N ILE A 169 10.99 -21.02 -2.72
CA ILE A 169 11.70 -20.03 -3.54
C ILE A 169 13.15 -20.48 -3.81
N GLY A 170 13.58 -21.61 -3.26
CA GLY A 170 14.88 -22.22 -3.54
C GLY A 170 14.95 -22.90 -4.90
#